data_ada0210ddf411cec238711255bd42c59
#
_entry.id   ada0210ddf411cec238711255bd42c59
#
_cell.length_a   1.000
_cell.length_b   1.000
_cell.length_c   1.000
_cell.angle_alpha   90.00
_cell.angle_beta   90.00
_cell.angle_gamma   90.00
#
_symmetry.space_group_name_H-M   'P 1'
#
loop_
_entity.id
_entity.type
_entity.pdbx_description
1 polymer ?
#
loop_
_entity_poly.entity_id
_entity_poly.type
_entity_poly.pdbx_seq_one_letter_code
_entity_poly.pdbx_strand_id
1 'polypeptide(L)'
;MKEFDLIIKNGTVVTSTESFLCDVAVKDGKIAAMAQNIEADAKEIYDAAGKLVLPGALDAHTHMAMPFGGTVSADSYMAGTRAAACGGVTTIFDYPVQHKGETIRGLVNSKKEVLEKEACVDYAMHCCITDLNEGEILEEMEKAVAEGITSFKCFLVYKKEGMMVDDGMLARLMLRAKELGAMINIHAENPDLIDYYTEKFLSEGKTSAWYHYMSRPEFVEAEADKRAVHWAKHLDAPLYLVHMADKEGLEACIEAKEEGADVFVETCPQYLEFTCDVYKREDGRNFVCSPPMKGQESQDALWKA
;
A
#
# COMPACT_ATOMS: atom_id res chain seq x y z
N MET A 1 0.57 8.40 43.10
CA MET A 1 0.77 7.73 41.79
C MET A 1 0.57 8.81 40.73
N LYS A 2 1.44 8.86 39.71
CA LYS A 2 1.24 9.79 38.60
C LYS A 2 -0.05 9.40 37.87
N GLU A 3 -0.87 10.38 37.51
CA GLU A 3 -2.20 10.18 36.96
C GLU A 3 -2.14 9.70 35.51
N PHE A 4 -1.19 10.26 34.71
CA PHE A 4 -0.97 9.94 33.31
C PHE A 4 0.45 9.42 33.03
N ASP A 5 0.62 8.75 31.91
CA ASP A 5 1.92 8.31 31.42
C ASP A 5 2.63 9.46 30.68
N LEU A 6 1.89 10.19 29.85
CA LEU A 6 2.38 11.34 29.08
C LEU A 6 1.30 12.42 29.03
N ILE A 7 1.73 13.69 29.15
CA ILE A 7 0.90 14.83 28.77
C ILE A 7 1.65 15.64 27.71
N ILE A 8 1.03 15.82 26.55
CA ILE A 8 1.51 16.72 25.48
C ILE A 8 0.79 18.06 25.71
N LYS A 9 1.56 19.12 26.00
CA LYS A 9 1.01 20.44 26.36
C LYS A 9 1.19 21.47 25.26
N ASN A 10 0.29 22.43 25.18
CA ASN A 10 0.40 23.63 24.36
C ASN A 10 0.44 23.38 22.83
N GLY A 11 0.12 22.19 22.36
CA GLY A 11 0.18 21.85 20.95
C GLY A 11 -1.09 22.22 20.19
N THR A 12 -0.98 22.42 18.88
CA THR A 12 -2.14 22.49 18.00
C THR A 12 -2.50 21.08 17.56
N VAL A 13 -3.56 20.52 18.13
CA VAL A 13 -4.08 19.20 17.74
C VAL A 13 -4.77 19.32 16.39
N VAL A 14 -4.44 18.41 15.48
CA VAL A 14 -5.02 18.33 14.13
C VAL A 14 -5.75 17.01 13.98
N THR A 15 -7.04 17.10 13.63
CA THR A 15 -7.89 15.95 13.31
C THR A 15 -8.25 15.97 11.84
N SER A 16 -9.05 15.02 11.38
CA SER A 16 -9.55 14.98 9.99
C SER A 16 -10.49 16.15 9.63
N THR A 17 -11.01 16.87 10.64
CA THR A 17 -12.05 17.91 10.41
C THR A 17 -11.66 19.29 10.94
N GLU A 18 -10.75 19.38 11.89
CA GLU A 18 -10.44 20.63 12.56
C GLU A 18 -9.05 20.68 13.17
N SER A 19 -8.59 21.88 13.51
CA SER A 19 -7.34 22.11 14.24
C SER A 19 -7.60 23.09 15.39
N PHE A 20 -7.13 22.75 16.60
CA PHE A 20 -7.35 23.55 17.79
C PHE A 20 -6.24 23.38 18.83
N LEU A 21 -6.02 24.42 19.67
CA LEU A 21 -5.07 24.34 20.79
C LEU A 21 -5.65 23.45 21.89
N CYS A 22 -4.89 22.41 22.26
CA CYS A 22 -5.35 21.43 23.23
C CYS A 22 -4.15 20.67 23.82
N ASP A 23 -4.24 20.34 25.12
CA ASP A 23 -3.37 19.36 25.73
C ASP A 23 -3.94 17.96 25.52
N VAL A 24 -3.06 16.97 25.35
CA VAL A 24 -3.42 15.56 25.19
C VAL A 24 -2.77 14.75 26.30
N ALA A 25 -3.58 14.07 27.12
CA ALA A 25 -3.10 13.16 28.14
C ALA A 25 -3.25 11.70 27.71
N VAL A 26 -2.19 10.92 27.89
CA VAL A 26 -2.11 9.51 27.54
C VAL A 26 -1.97 8.67 28.81
N LYS A 27 -2.73 7.59 28.88
CA LYS A 27 -2.66 6.57 29.93
C LYS A 27 -2.81 5.18 29.35
N ASP A 28 -1.95 4.27 29.77
CA ASP A 28 -1.96 2.86 29.35
C ASP A 28 -2.03 2.71 27.81
N GLY A 29 -1.24 3.55 27.08
CA GLY A 29 -1.16 3.56 25.62
C GLY A 29 -2.37 4.14 24.89
N LYS A 30 -3.30 4.80 25.60
CA LYS A 30 -4.52 5.39 25.01
C LYS A 30 -4.65 6.86 25.35
N ILE A 31 -5.25 7.63 24.46
CA ILE A 31 -5.67 9.01 24.75
C ILE A 31 -6.75 8.93 25.83
N ALA A 32 -6.44 9.44 27.01
CA ALA A 32 -7.32 9.41 28.18
C ALA A 32 -8.09 10.73 28.35
N ALA A 33 -7.50 11.86 27.93
CA ALA A 33 -8.16 13.15 27.98
C ALA A 33 -7.61 14.10 26.91
N MET A 34 -8.47 14.98 26.44
CA MET A 34 -8.13 16.14 25.61
C MET A 34 -8.83 17.36 26.22
N ALA A 35 -8.08 18.38 26.64
CA ALA A 35 -8.64 19.57 27.25
C ALA A 35 -7.67 20.76 27.13
N GLN A 36 -8.20 21.95 27.28
CA GLN A 36 -7.34 23.14 27.47
C GLN A 36 -6.75 23.10 28.88
N ASN A 37 -5.42 23.20 28.99
CA ASN A 37 -4.67 23.25 30.24
C ASN A 37 -4.96 22.07 31.21
N ILE A 38 -4.45 20.89 30.91
CA ILE A 38 -4.52 19.73 31.81
C ILE A 38 -3.57 19.95 33.00
N GLU A 39 -4.11 20.20 34.19
CA GLU A 39 -3.37 20.34 35.46
C GLU A 39 -3.36 18.99 36.18
N ALA A 40 -2.44 18.12 35.81
CA ALA A 40 -2.30 16.79 36.40
C ALA A 40 -0.84 16.32 36.36
N ASP A 41 -0.51 15.35 37.22
CA ASP A 41 0.80 14.70 37.24
C ASP A 41 0.92 13.64 36.15
N ALA A 42 2.03 13.63 35.41
CA ALA A 42 2.37 12.61 34.44
C ALA A 42 3.78 12.05 34.64
N LYS A 43 4.07 10.87 34.11
CA LYS A 43 5.43 10.32 34.10
C LYS A 43 6.34 11.19 33.23
N GLU A 44 5.80 11.68 32.11
CA GLU A 44 6.46 12.57 31.16
C GLU A 44 5.52 13.71 30.74
N ILE A 45 6.07 14.90 30.59
CA ILE A 45 5.37 16.07 30.06
C ILE A 45 6.18 16.59 28.88
N TYR A 46 5.55 16.69 27.72
CA TYR A 46 6.14 17.21 26.49
C TYR A 46 5.50 18.54 26.12
N ASP A 47 6.32 19.60 26.02
CA ASP A 47 5.86 20.90 25.56
C ASP A 47 5.87 20.96 24.02
N ALA A 48 4.70 21.01 23.42
CA ALA A 48 4.47 21.09 21.99
C ALA A 48 4.11 22.53 21.53
N ALA A 49 4.48 23.56 22.28
CA ALA A 49 4.22 24.93 21.89
C ALA A 49 4.75 25.23 20.48
N GLY A 50 3.87 25.74 19.61
CA GLY A 50 4.18 26.03 18.20
C GLY A 50 4.31 24.80 17.30
N LYS A 51 3.99 23.59 17.78
CA LYS A 51 4.00 22.36 17.00
C LYS A 51 2.58 21.84 16.72
N LEU A 52 2.45 21.10 15.63
CA LEU A 52 1.26 20.31 15.35
C LEU A 52 1.33 18.97 16.08
N VAL A 53 0.23 18.57 16.69
CA VAL A 53 0.05 17.27 17.31
C VAL A 53 -0.93 16.49 16.43
N LEU A 54 -0.39 15.50 15.71
CA LEU A 54 -1.14 14.67 14.76
C LEU A 54 -1.23 13.23 15.28
N PRO A 55 -2.24 12.46 14.84
CA PRO A 55 -2.16 11.01 14.93
C PRO A 55 -0.90 10.50 14.25
N GLY A 56 -0.34 9.39 14.73
CA GLY A 56 0.76 8.73 14.03
C GLY A 56 0.33 8.38 12.61
N ALA A 57 1.21 8.62 11.65
CA ALA A 57 0.93 8.27 10.26
C ALA A 57 0.84 6.75 10.09
N LEU A 58 0.04 6.32 9.13
CA LEU A 58 -0.09 4.93 8.73
C LEU A 58 0.48 4.80 7.30
N ASP A 59 1.45 3.92 7.12
CA ASP A 59 1.96 3.55 5.80
C ASP A 59 1.25 2.28 5.34
N ALA A 60 0.34 2.43 4.39
CA ALA A 60 -0.52 1.34 3.91
C ALA A 60 0.19 0.43 2.90
N HIS A 61 1.45 0.70 2.51
CA HIS A 61 2.09 -0.07 1.46
C HIS A 61 3.61 -0.18 1.63
N THR A 62 4.05 -1.27 2.25
CA THR A 62 5.48 -1.55 2.43
C THR A 62 5.87 -2.92 1.89
N HIS A 63 7.13 -3.05 1.46
CA HIS A 63 7.74 -4.29 0.99
C HIS A 63 9.10 -4.48 1.66
N MET A 64 9.10 -4.71 2.98
CA MET A 64 10.33 -4.93 3.74
C MET A 64 10.76 -6.39 3.66
N ALA A 65 12.09 -6.62 3.54
CA ALA A 65 12.69 -7.95 3.42
C ALA A 65 12.01 -8.83 2.34
N MET A 66 11.50 -8.21 1.27
CA MET A 66 10.76 -8.91 0.22
C MET A 66 11.71 -9.50 -0.82
N PRO A 67 11.70 -10.82 -1.06
CA PRO A 67 12.41 -11.42 -2.19
C PRO A 67 11.65 -11.14 -3.49
N PHE A 68 12.34 -10.52 -4.46
CA PHE A 68 11.78 -10.26 -5.78
C PHE A 68 12.89 -10.15 -6.83
N GLY A 69 12.64 -10.66 -8.05
CA GLY A 69 13.56 -10.51 -9.17
C GLY A 69 14.98 -11.08 -8.94
N GLY A 70 15.12 -12.11 -8.09
CA GLY A 70 16.41 -12.72 -7.77
C GLY A 70 17.23 -11.98 -6.71
N THR A 71 16.65 -10.98 -6.06
CA THR A 71 17.25 -10.22 -4.96
C THR A 71 16.27 -10.11 -3.79
N VAL A 72 16.63 -9.34 -2.77
CA VAL A 72 15.78 -9.02 -1.61
C VAL A 72 15.79 -7.52 -1.42
N SER A 73 14.66 -6.92 -1.04
CA SER A 73 14.61 -5.49 -0.71
C SER A 73 15.62 -5.15 0.40
N ALA A 74 16.26 -3.98 0.30
CA ALA A 74 17.40 -3.60 1.13
C ALA A 74 17.07 -3.48 2.62
N ASP A 75 15.84 -3.06 2.94
CA ASP A 75 15.42 -2.86 4.32
C ASP A 75 14.92 -4.16 4.95
N SER A 76 15.53 -4.54 6.10
CA SER A 76 14.92 -5.48 7.03
C SER A 76 13.73 -4.84 7.76
N TYR A 77 12.91 -5.61 8.43
CA TYR A 77 11.83 -5.05 9.25
C TYR A 77 12.35 -4.11 10.32
N MET A 78 13.48 -4.42 10.95
CA MET A 78 14.12 -3.54 11.92
C MET A 78 14.52 -2.20 11.31
N ALA A 79 15.17 -2.20 10.14
CA ALA A 79 15.65 -0.97 9.50
C ALA A 79 14.47 -0.13 8.98
N GLY A 80 13.54 -0.76 8.25
CA GLY A 80 12.40 -0.08 7.65
C GLY A 80 11.43 0.49 8.70
N THR A 81 11.09 -0.26 9.75
CA THR A 81 10.20 0.26 10.80
C THR A 81 10.84 1.34 11.65
N ARG A 82 12.17 1.32 11.83
CA ARG A 82 12.88 2.47 12.44
C ARG A 82 12.83 3.71 11.57
N ALA A 83 13.03 3.57 10.27
CA ALA A 83 12.90 4.69 9.34
C ALA A 83 11.47 5.25 9.36
N ALA A 84 10.46 4.37 9.33
CA ALA A 84 9.06 4.73 9.48
C ALA A 84 8.79 5.52 10.76
N ALA A 85 9.24 5.03 11.92
CA ALA A 85 9.10 5.72 13.21
C ALA A 85 9.78 7.09 13.22
N CYS A 86 10.98 7.21 12.65
CA CYS A 86 11.68 8.49 12.52
C CYS A 86 10.92 9.50 11.62
N GLY A 87 10.14 9.00 10.66
CA GLY A 87 9.25 9.79 9.81
C GLY A 87 7.88 10.11 10.42
N GLY A 88 7.58 9.60 11.62
CA GLY A 88 6.29 9.78 12.29
C GLY A 88 5.23 8.74 11.91
N VAL A 89 5.62 7.69 11.19
CA VAL A 89 4.76 6.52 10.91
C VAL A 89 4.76 5.60 12.12
N THR A 90 3.58 5.28 12.63
CA THR A 90 3.39 4.44 13.82
C THR A 90 2.79 3.07 13.50
N THR A 91 2.30 2.89 12.29
CA THR A 91 1.72 1.62 11.82
C THR A 91 2.07 1.42 10.36
N ILE A 92 2.50 0.21 10.01
CA ILE A 92 2.77 -0.19 8.62
C ILE A 92 1.84 -1.32 8.19
N PHE A 93 1.55 -1.39 6.91
CA PHE A 93 0.98 -2.57 6.25
C PHE A 93 2.02 -3.17 5.31
N ASP A 94 2.46 -4.38 5.61
CA ASP A 94 3.39 -5.11 4.74
C ASP A 94 2.66 -6.04 3.78
N TYR A 95 3.30 -6.34 2.65
CA TYR A 95 2.76 -7.21 1.59
C TYR A 95 3.55 -8.51 1.49
N PRO A 96 3.40 -9.44 2.44
CA PRO A 96 4.05 -10.73 2.36
C PRO A 96 3.57 -11.51 1.14
N VAL A 97 4.53 -12.07 0.38
CA VAL A 97 4.25 -12.81 -0.84
C VAL A 97 4.23 -14.30 -0.55
N GLN A 98 3.14 -14.96 -0.89
CA GLN A 98 2.96 -16.40 -0.79
C GLN A 98 3.95 -17.13 -1.69
N HIS A 99 4.60 -18.17 -1.18
CA HIS A 99 5.40 -19.06 -1.99
C HIS A 99 4.55 -20.24 -2.52
N LYS A 100 4.97 -20.83 -3.62
CA LYS A 100 4.27 -21.98 -4.21
C LYS A 100 4.21 -23.13 -3.20
N GLY A 101 3.02 -23.64 -2.95
CA GLY A 101 2.73 -24.68 -1.96
C GLY A 101 2.61 -24.15 -0.52
N GLU A 102 2.69 -22.85 -0.29
CA GLU A 102 2.51 -22.23 1.01
C GLU A 102 1.05 -21.86 1.23
N THR A 103 0.52 -22.14 2.42
CA THR A 103 -0.81 -21.66 2.82
C THR A 103 -0.75 -20.21 3.26
N ILE A 104 -1.86 -19.45 3.12
CA ILE A 104 -1.94 -18.05 3.62
C ILE A 104 -1.64 -18.02 5.12
N ARG A 105 -2.15 -19.00 5.87
CA ARG A 105 -1.88 -19.10 7.31
C ARG A 105 -0.41 -19.34 7.63
N GLY A 106 0.27 -20.18 6.85
CA GLY A 106 1.71 -20.44 6.97
C GLY A 106 2.50 -19.15 6.75
N LEU A 107 2.19 -18.42 5.69
CA LEU A 107 2.77 -17.12 5.37
C LEU A 107 2.57 -16.10 6.51
N VAL A 108 1.34 -15.94 7.01
CA VAL A 108 1.03 -15.01 8.10
C VAL A 108 1.83 -15.34 9.36
N ASN A 109 1.88 -16.61 9.74
CA ASN A 109 2.58 -17.04 10.95
C ASN A 109 4.10 -16.81 10.83
N SER A 110 4.70 -17.18 9.69
CA SER A 110 6.13 -16.96 9.45
C SER A 110 6.51 -15.48 9.50
N LYS A 111 5.66 -14.60 8.97
CA LYS A 111 5.90 -13.16 9.01
C LYS A 111 5.69 -12.56 10.40
N LYS A 112 4.66 -12.98 11.12
CA LYS A 112 4.44 -12.56 12.52
C LYS A 112 5.66 -12.87 13.40
N GLU A 113 6.24 -14.06 13.29
CA GLU A 113 7.42 -14.45 14.07
C GLU A 113 8.61 -13.51 13.89
N VAL A 114 8.79 -12.94 12.70
CA VAL A 114 9.86 -11.98 12.41
C VAL A 114 9.47 -10.57 12.86
N LEU A 115 8.26 -10.13 12.52
CA LEU A 115 7.76 -8.80 12.86
C LEU A 115 7.71 -8.57 14.37
N GLU A 116 7.27 -9.56 15.16
CA GLU A 116 7.24 -9.49 16.62
C GLU A 116 8.63 -9.28 17.25
N LYS A 117 9.69 -9.71 16.58
CA LYS A 117 11.08 -9.55 17.06
C LYS A 117 11.74 -8.27 16.56
N GLU A 118 11.38 -7.81 15.38
CA GLU A 118 12.12 -6.77 14.66
C GLU A 118 11.37 -5.44 14.53
N ALA A 119 10.03 -5.45 14.45
CA ALA A 119 9.26 -4.24 14.24
C ALA A 119 9.26 -3.37 15.51
N CYS A 120 9.47 -2.06 15.32
CA CYS A 120 9.41 -1.06 16.39
C CYS A 120 8.15 -0.16 16.28
N VAL A 121 7.29 -0.41 15.32
CA VAL A 121 5.96 0.20 15.15
C VAL A 121 4.91 -0.90 15.01
N ASP A 122 3.64 -0.56 15.12
CA ASP A 122 2.55 -1.50 14.88
C ASP A 122 2.53 -1.96 13.43
N TYR A 123 2.00 -3.16 13.17
CA TYR A 123 1.97 -3.70 11.82
C TYR A 123 0.67 -4.47 11.52
N ALA A 124 0.31 -4.47 10.25
CA ALA A 124 -0.71 -5.34 9.66
C ALA A 124 -0.19 -5.91 8.33
N MET A 125 -0.97 -6.77 7.69
CA MET A 125 -0.55 -7.45 6.47
C MET A 125 -1.66 -7.47 5.42
N HIS A 126 -1.26 -7.20 4.16
CA HIS A 126 -2.03 -7.49 2.97
C HIS A 126 -1.42 -8.73 2.30
N CYS A 127 -1.99 -9.90 2.48
CA CYS A 127 -1.39 -11.13 1.97
C CYS A 127 -1.44 -11.21 0.44
N CYS A 128 -0.28 -11.32 -0.22
CA CYS A 128 -0.22 -11.51 -1.66
C CYS A 128 -0.55 -12.96 -2.01
N ILE A 129 -1.59 -13.16 -2.80
CA ILE A 129 -2.00 -14.45 -3.34
C ILE A 129 -1.28 -14.66 -4.67
N THR A 130 -0.43 -15.67 -4.75
CA THR A 130 0.34 -16.04 -5.94
C THR A 130 0.26 -17.53 -6.25
N ASP A 131 -0.16 -18.36 -5.31
CA ASP A 131 -0.46 -19.78 -5.53
C ASP A 131 -1.97 -19.99 -5.52
N LEU A 132 -2.50 -20.29 -6.71
CA LEU A 132 -3.94 -20.38 -6.97
C LEU A 132 -4.43 -21.83 -6.93
N ASN A 133 -3.99 -22.64 -5.96
CA ASN A 133 -4.53 -23.97 -5.75
C ASN A 133 -6.06 -23.91 -5.70
N GLU A 134 -6.70 -24.22 -6.82
CA GLU A 134 -8.13 -24.01 -7.06
C GLU A 134 -8.98 -24.59 -5.93
N GLY A 135 -9.82 -23.82 -5.32
CA GLY A 135 -10.68 -24.22 -4.20
C GLY A 135 -10.05 -24.07 -2.83
N GLU A 136 -8.81 -24.47 -2.62
CA GLU A 136 -8.14 -24.34 -1.32
C GLU A 136 -7.91 -22.88 -0.95
N ILE A 137 -7.53 -22.04 -1.93
CA ILE A 137 -7.27 -20.60 -1.71
C ILE A 137 -8.50 -19.86 -1.17
N LEU A 138 -9.70 -20.19 -1.66
CA LEU A 138 -10.94 -19.55 -1.20
C LEU A 138 -11.29 -19.93 0.25
N GLU A 139 -10.98 -21.16 0.66
CA GLU A 139 -11.11 -21.60 2.05
C GLU A 139 -10.05 -21.00 2.96
N GLU A 140 -8.83 -20.84 2.44
CA GLU A 140 -7.74 -20.18 3.18
C GLU A 140 -8.01 -18.71 3.43
N MET A 141 -8.63 -17.99 2.49
CA MET A 141 -9.10 -16.62 2.71
C MET A 141 -10.06 -16.53 3.90
N GLU A 142 -11.01 -17.45 4.02
CA GLU A 142 -11.94 -17.48 5.15
C GLU A 142 -11.20 -17.66 6.48
N LYS A 143 -10.24 -18.59 6.53
CA LYS A 143 -9.42 -18.83 7.72
C LYS A 143 -8.57 -17.62 8.07
N ALA A 144 -8.00 -16.95 7.06
CA ALA A 144 -7.19 -15.74 7.25
C ALA A 144 -8.03 -14.56 7.77
N VAL A 145 -9.25 -14.38 7.25
CA VAL A 145 -10.18 -13.35 7.73
C VAL A 145 -10.56 -13.60 9.20
N ALA A 146 -10.80 -14.84 9.59
CA ALA A 146 -11.06 -15.20 10.99
C ALA A 146 -9.88 -14.88 11.93
N GLU A 147 -8.66 -14.77 11.39
CA GLU A 147 -7.43 -14.39 12.13
C GLU A 147 -7.10 -12.88 11.99
N GLY A 148 -7.98 -12.09 11.36
CA GLY A 148 -7.86 -10.64 11.24
C GLY A 148 -7.19 -10.14 9.95
N ILE A 149 -6.90 -11.00 8.99
CA ILE A 149 -6.40 -10.61 7.65
C ILE A 149 -7.60 -10.33 6.75
N THR A 150 -7.90 -9.08 6.50
CA THR A 150 -9.12 -8.65 5.78
C THR A 150 -8.84 -8.11 4.38
N SER A 151 -7.63 -8.26 3.89
CA SER A 151 -7.24 -7.80 2.55
C SER A 151 -6.20 -8.71 1.92
N PHE A 152 -6.37 -8.91 0.61
CA PHE A 152 -5.55 -9.83 -0.16
C PHE A 152 -5.08 -9.14 -1.43
N LYS A 153 -3.77 -9.23 -1.71
CA LYS A 153 -3.16 -8.62 -2.89
C LYS A 153 -3.09 -9.60 -4.04
N CYS A 154 -3.51 -9.15 -5.21
CA CYS A 154 -3.37 -9.86 -6.48
C CYS A 154 -2.58 -9.02 -7.49
N PHE A 155 -1.99 -9.69 -8.46
CA PHE A 155 -1.23 -9.06 -9.54
C PHE A 155 -1.88 -9.42 -10.88
N LEU A 156 -2.15 -8.41 -11.71
CA LEU A 156 -2.53 -8.59 -13.12
C LEU A 156 -1.30 -8.63 -14.03
N VAL A 157 -0.13 -8.61 -13.48
CA VAL A 157 1.19 -8.56 -14.11
C VAL A 157 2.07 -9.68 -13.53
N TYR A 158 3.33 -9.77 -13.94
CA TYR A 158 4.30 -10.76 -13.47
C TYR A 158 3.93 -12.22 -13.81
N LYS A 159 3.45 -12.40 -15.06
CA LYS A 159 3.10 -13.72 -15.62
C LYS A 159 4.29 -14.67 -15.68
N LYS A 160 5.47 -14.17 -16.09
CA LYS A 160 6.72 -14.93 -16.18
C LYS A 160 7.27 -15.32 -14.80
N GLU A 161 7.02 -14.51 -13.80
CA GLU A 161 7.37 -14.73 -12.40
C GLU A 161 6.38 -15.68 -11.69
N GLY A 162 5.28 -16.05 -12.33
CA GLY A 162 4.27 -16.94 -11.78
C GLY A 162 3.39 -16.30 -10.71
N MET A 163 3.28 -14.96 -10.68
CA MET A 163 2.50 -14.22 -9.69
C MET A 163 1.14 -13.75 -10.21
N MET A 164 0.95 -13.74 -11.53
CA MET A 164 -0.27 -13.22 -12.16
C MET A 164 -1.49 -14.07 -11.85
N VAL A 165 -2.58 -13.39 -11.50
CA VAL A 165 -3.92 -13.96 -11.37
C VAL A 165 -4.67 -13.73 -12.69
N ASP A 166 -5.25 -14.78 -13.27
CA ASP A 166 -6.10 -14.62 -14.44
C ASP A 166 -7.47 -14.05 -14.11
N ASP A 167 -8.18 -13.62 -15.16
CA ASP A 167 -9.46 -12.95 -15.03
C ASP A 167 -10.54 -13.80 -14.32
N GLY A 168 -10.58 -15.11 -14.60
CA GLY A 168 -11.56 -16.01 -14.00
C GLY A 168 -11.32 -16.21 -12.51
N MET A 169 -10.06 -16.33 -12.10
CA MET A 169 -9.70 -16.45 -10.68
C MET A 169 -9.87 -15.13 -9.96
N LEU A 170 -9.50 -14.00 -10.57
CA LEU A 170 -9.73 -12.68 -9.97
C LEU A 170 -11.19 -12.46 -9.63
N ALA A 171 -12.12 -12.79 -10.55
CA ALA A 171 -13.55 -12.68 -10.28
C ALA A 171 -13.98 -13.54 -9.08
N ARG A 172 -13.47 -14.77 -8.97
CA ARG A 172 -13.75 -15.65 -7.81
C ARG A 172 -13.22 -15.07 -6.50
N LEU A 173 -11.98 -14.56 -6.51
CA LEU A 173 -11.36 -13.93 -5.33
C LEU A 173 -12.13 -12.67 -4.89
N MET A 174 -12.56 -11.83 -5.84
CA MET A 174 -13.37 -10.64 -5.55
C MET A 174 -14.71 -11.00 -4.92
N LEU A 175 -15.43 -11.99 -5.50
CA LEU A 175 -16.69 -12.46 -4.94
C LEU A 175 -16.50 -13.08 -3.55
N ARG A 176 -15.44 -13.88 -3.36
CA ARG A 176 -15.15 -14.47 -2.05
C ARG A 176 -14.78 -13.42 -1.01
N ALA A 177 -13.96 -12.43 -1.37
CA ALA A 177 -13.63 -11.32 -0.49
C ALA A 177 -14.90 -10.55 -0.06
N LYS A 178 -15.81 -10.26 -0.98
CA LYS A 178 -17.11 -9.65 -0.67
C LYS A 178 -17.90 -10.45 0.35
N GLU A 179 -18.05 -11.78 0.13
CA GLU A 179 -18.76 -12.66 1.07
C GLU A 179 -18.17 -12.64 2.48
N LEU A 180 -16.85 -12.51 2.57
CA LEU A 180 -16.11 -12.51 3.83
C LEU A 180 -16.00 -11.13 4.49
N GLY A 181 -16.50 -10.07 3.86
CA GLY A 181 -16.27 -8.69 4.32
C GLY A 181 -14.80 -8.27 4.21
N ALA A 182 -14.06 -8.85 3.28
CA ALA A 182 -12.67 -8.56 2.96
C ALA A 182 -12.56 -7.79 1.64
N MET A 183 -11.33 -7.41 1.26
CA MET A 183 -11.04 -6.60 0.07
C MET A 183 -9.92 -7.22 -0.77
N ILE A 184 -10.02 -7.09 -2.08
CA ILE A 184 -8.93 -7.41 -3.01
C ILE A 184 -8.18 -6.13 -3.35
N ASN A 185 -6.85 -6.18 -3.15
CA ASN A 185 -5.91 -5.15 -3.57
C ASN A 185 -5.28 -5.58 -4.90
N ILE A 186 -5.15 -4.69 -5.87
CA ILE A 186 -4.67 -5.07 -7.20
C ILE A 186 -3.50 -4.19 -7.64
N HIS A 187 -2.39 -4.85 -8.05
CA HIS A 187 -1.38 -4.26 -8.92
C HIS A 187 -1.85 -4.46 -10.38
N ALA A 188 -2.23 -3.37 -11.02
CA ALA A 188 -2.87 -3.40 -12.33
C ALA A 188 -1.92 -2.88 -13.42
N GLU A 189 -1.31 -3.78 -14.17
CA GLU A 189 -0.59 -3.49 -15.40
C GLU A 189 -0.86 -4.64 -16.40
N ASN A 190 -0.88 -4.35 -17.71
CA ASN A 190 -1.10 -5.36 -18.74
C ASN A 190 0.20 -6.12 -19.07
N PRO A 191 0.34 -7.40 -18.72
CA PRO A 191 1.58 -8.14 -18.83
C PRO A 191 2.02 -8.38 -20.28
N ASP A 192 1.08 -8.62 -21.19
CA ASP A 192 1.39 -8.95 -22.58
C ASP A 192 1.92 -7.72 -23.34
N LEU A 193 1.42 -6.53 -23.01
CA LEU A 193 1.92 -5.27 -23.56
C LEU A 193 3.30 -4.91 -22.99
N ILE A 194 3.52 -5.12 -21.70
CA ILE A 194 4.84 -4.93 -21.07
C ILE A 194 5.87 -5.86 -21.73
N ASP A 195 5.54 -7.12 -21.90
CA ASP A 195 6.42 -8.09 -22.52
C ASP A 195 6.77 -7.68 -23.96
N TYR A 196 5.76 -7.29 -24.75
CA TYR A 196 5.96 -6.84 -26.11
C TYR A 196 6.93 -5.64 -26.21
N TYR A 197 6.71 -4.60 -25.40
CA TYR A 197 7.58 -3.42 -25.43
C TYR A 197 8.96 -3.71 -24.87
N THR A 198 9.07 -4.52 -23.83
CA THR A 198 10.35 -4.92 -23.24
C THR A 198 11.19 -5.69 -24.26
N GLU A 199 10.62 -6.71 -24.93
CA GLU A 199 11.31 -7.49 -25.96
C GLU A 199 11.73 -6.61 -27.15
N LYS A 200 10.85 -5.71 -27.60
CA LYS A 200 11.15 -4.75 -28.64
C LYS A 200 12.37 -3.87 -28.28
N PHE A 201 12.36 -3.24 -27.12
CA PHE A 201 13.47 -2.37 -26.71
C PHE A 201 14.77 -3.13 -26.49
N LEU A 202 14.73 -4.32 -25.89
CA LEU A 202 15.90 -5.17 -25.73
C LEU A 202 16.48 -5.59 -27.08
N SER A 203 15.67 -5.95 -28.07
CA SER A 203 16.13 -6.28 -29.42
C SER A 203 16.80 -5.11 -30.15
N GLU A 204 16.46 -3.88 -29.77
CA GLU A 204 17.07 -2.64 -30.26
C GLU A 204 18.29 -2.19 -29.44
N GLY A 205 18.73 -2.97 -28.45
CA GLY A 205 19.84 -2.63 -27.54
C GLY A 205 19.54 -1.50 -26.55
N LYS A 206 18.29 -1.17 -26.32
CA LYS A 206 17.79 -0.09 -25.48
C LYS A 206 17.57 -0.59 -24.05
N THR A 207 18.51 -0.35 -23.14
CA THR A 207 18.53 -0.96 -21.79
C THR A 207 18.60 0.04 -20.64
N SER A 208 18.58 1.35 -20.91
CA SER A 208 18.59 2.37 -19.85
C SER A 208 17.26 2.41 -19.07
N ALA A 209 17.28 3.03 -17.88
CA ALA A 209 16.10 3.21 -17.04
C ALA A 209 14.91 3.88 -17.76
N TRP A 210 15.21 4.75 -18.75
CA TRP A 210 14.18 5.36 -19.59
C TRP A 210 13.31 4.31 -20.30
N TYR A 211 13.89 3.19 -20.74
CA TYR A 211 13.13 2.14 -21.43
C TYR A 211 12.34 1.23 -20.48
N HIS A 212 12.60 1.27 -19.19
CA HIS A 212 11.68 0.71 -18.21
C HIS A 212 10.34 1.47 -18.23
N TYR A 213 10.37 2.80 -18.21
CA TYR A 213 9.17 3.63 -18.37
C TYR A 213 8.51 3.42 -19.75
N MET A 214 9.30 3.46 -20.82
CA MET A 214 8.78 3.28 -22.19
C MET A 214 8.14 1.90 -22.44
N SER A 215 8.53 0.88 -21.69
CA SER A 215 7.88 -0.44 -21.76
C SER A 215 6.58 -0.52 -20.96
N ARG A 216 6.28 0.50 -20.16
CA ARG A 216 5.06 0.64 -19.35
C ARG A 216 4.40 2.00 -19.56
N PRO A 217 4.03 2.33 -20.81
CA PRO A 217 3.32 3.59 -21.08
C PRO A 217 2.00 3.64 -20.31
N GLU A 218 1.47 4.82 -20.08
CA GLU A 218 0.33 5.08 -19.20
C GLU A 218 -0.87 4.17 -19.49
N PHE A 219 -1.22 3.97 -20.76
CA PHE A 219 -2.36 3.14 -21.14
C PHE A 219 -2.21 1.64 -20.75
N VAL A 220 -1.02 1.16 -20.45
CA VAL A 220 -0.76 -0.22 -20.01
C VAL A 220 -1.27 -0.45 -18.58
N GLU A 221 -1.12 0.54 -17.72
CA GLU A 221 -1.70 0.59 -16.38
C GLU A 221 -3.20 0.90 -16.48
N ALA A 222 -3.57 1.97 -17.18
CA ALA A 222 -4.95 2.41 -17.35
C ALA A 222 -5.91 1.33 -17.88
N GLU A 223 -5.47 0.49 -18.82
CA GLU A 223 -6.29 -0.63 -19.31
C GLU A 223 -6.59 -1.63 -18.19
N ALA A 224 -5.57 -2.01 -17.43
CA ALA A 224 -5.72 -2.98 -16.36
C ALA A 224 -6.55 -2.43 -15.19
N ASP A 225 -6.39 -1.16 -14.84
CA ASP A 225 -7.21 -0.46 -13.84
C ASP A 225 -8.67 -0.42 -14.26
N LYS A 226 -8.96 0.05 -15.47
CA LYS A 226 -10.33 0.12 -16.03
C LYS A 226 -11.00 -1.26 -16.05
N ARG A 227 -10.25 -2.31 -16.38
CA ARG A 227 -10.75 -3.69 -16.38
C ARG A 227 -11.10 -4.14 -14.96
N ALA A 228 -10.23 -3.91 -13.98
CA ALA A 228 -10.46 -4.26 -12.58
C ALA A 228 -11.66 -3.50 -11.99
N VAL A 229 -11.74 -2.19 -12.24
CA VAL A 229 -12.85 -1.32 -11.81
C VAL A 229 -14.17 -1.76 -12.44
N HIS A 230 -14.17 -2.07 -13.73
CA HIS A 230 -15.37 -2.57 -14.42
C HIS A 230 -15.92 -3.84 -13.76
N TRP A 231 -15.05 -4.74 -13.33
CA TRP A 231 -15.48 -5.96 -12.64
C TRP A 231 -15.94 -5.68 -11.21
N ALA A 232 -15.20 -4.87 -10.46
CA ALA A 232 -15.61 -4.47 -9.12
C ALA A 232 -17.05 -3.94 -9.11
N LYS A 233 -17.36 -3.05 -10.05
CA LYS A 233 -18.69 -2.48 -10.24
C LYS A 233 -19.76 -3.53 -10.57
N HIS A 234 -19.48 -4.44 -11.53
CA HIS A 234 -20.48 -5.42 -11.97
C HIS A 234 -20.66 -6.60 -11.00
N LEU A 235 -19.63 -6.95 -10.25
CA LEU A 235 -19.68 -7.95 -9.19
C LEU A 235 -20.17 -7.36 -7.85
N ASP A 236 -20.29 -6.03 -7.77
CA ASP A 236 -20.59 -5.31 -6.56
C ASP A 236 -19.64 -5.73 -5.42
N ALA A 237 -18.33 -5.76 -5.73
CA ALA A 237 -17.27 -6.22 -4.85
C ALA A 237 -16.30 -5.08 -4.52
N PRO A 238 -15.85 -4.95 -3.24
CA PRO A 238 -14.91 -3.92 -2.86
C PRO A 238 -13.55 -4.15 -3.53
N LEU A 239 -12.96 -3.06 -4.02
CA LEU A 239 -11.68 -3.07 -4.73
C LEU A 239 -10.75 -1.98 -4.19
N TYR A 240 -9.47 -2.31 -4.01
CA TYR A 240 -8.42 -1.36 -3.69
C TYR A 240 -7.33 -1.39 -4.77
N LEU A 241 -7.21 -0.31 -5.55
CA LEU A 241 -6.13 -0.14 -6.52
C LEU A 241 -4.95 0.50 -5.83
N VAL A 242 -3.85 -0.25 -5.71
CA VAL A 242 -2.64 0.19 -5.03
C VAL A 242 -1.75 1.01 -5.96
N HIS A 243 -0.95 1.90 -5.39
CA HIS A 243 0.13 2.65 -6.06
C HIS A 243 -0.26 3.21 -7.45
N MET A 244 -1.47 3.75 -7.59
CA MET A 244 -1.95 4.41 -8.80
C MET A 244 -0.97 5.48 -9.27
N ALA A 245 -0.54 5.38 -10.52
CA ALA A 245 0.44 6.30 -11.09
C ALA A 245 -0.10 7.07 -12.31
N ASP A 246 -1.15 6.60 -12.97
CA ASP A 246 -1.67 7.20 -14.19
C ASP A 246 -3.02 7.93 -14.00
N LYS A 247 -3.25 8.92 -14.88
CA LYS A 247 -4.45 9.76 -14.86
C LYS A 247 -5.70 9.01 -15.29
N GLU A 248 -5.61 8.19 -16.36
CA GLU A 248 -6.80 7.58 -16.95
C GLU A 248 -7.38 6.46 -16.06
N GLY A 249 -6.53 5.71 -15.35
CA GLY A 249 -6.94 4.73 -14.35
C GLY A 249 -7.59 5.42 -13.16
N LEU A 250 -6.99 6.52 -12.69
CA LEU A 250 -7.55 7.34 -11.62
C LEU A 250 -8.94 7.89 -11.97
N GLU A 251 -9.11 8.45 -13.18
CA GLU A 251 -10.40 8.98 -13.66
C GLU A 251 -11.48 7.90 -13.69
N ALA A 252 -11.14 6.68 -14.14
CA ALA A 252 -12.07 5.55 -14.14
C ALA A 252 -12.48 5.14 -12.70
N CYS A 253 -11.58 5.23 -11.73
CA CYS A 253 -11.88 4.96 -10.34
C CYS A 253 -12.83 6.02 -9.74
N ILE A 254 -12.57 7.29 -10.03
CA ILE A 254 -13.42 8.41 -9.58
C ILE A 254 -14.83 8.24 -10.14
N GLU A 255 -14.96 7.99 -11.46
CA GLU A 255 -16.26 7.77 -12.11
C GLU A 255 -17.01 6.59 -11.49
N ALA A 256 -16.34 5.46 -11.27
CA ALA A 256 -16.96 4.29 -10.65
C ALA A 256 -17.44 4.58 -9.21
N LYS A 257 -16.66 5.34 -8.44
CA LYS A 257 -17.01 5.75 -7.09
C LYS A 257 -18.22 6.71 -7.07
N GLU A 258 -18.28 7.65 -8.00
CA GLU A 258 -19.44 8.55 -8.18
C GLU A 258 -20.72 7.77 -8.55
N GLU A 259 -20.59 6.65 -9.26
CA GLU A 259 -21.68 5.73 -9.58
C GLU A 259 -22.02 4.75 -8.43
N GLY A 260 -21.34 4.85 -7.30
CA GLY A 260 -21.61 4.09 -6.07
C GLY A 260 -20.86 2.77 -5.95
N ALA A 261 -19.84 2.51 -6.77
CA ALA A 261 -18.96 1.35 -6.59
C ALA A 261 -18.05 1.54 -5.37
N ASP A 262 -17.78 0.46 -4.65
CA ASP A 262 -16.90 0.45 -3.48
C ASP A 262 -15.42 0.31 -3.92
N VAL A 263 -14.87 1.38 -4.50
CA VAL A 263 -13.51 1.44 -5.05
C VAL A 263 -12.66 2.41 -4.25
N PHE A 264 -11.51 1.94 -3.83
CA PHE A 264 -10.47 2.73 -3.14
C PHE A 264 -9.22 2.81 -4.00
N VAL A 265 -8.49 3.91 -3.89
CA VAL A 265 -7.27 4.16 -4.66
C VAL A 265 -6.18 4.66 -3.72
N GLU A 266 -5.00 4.13 -3.87
CA GLU A 266 -3.78 4.56 -3.20
C GLU A 266 -2.80 5.11 -4.23
N THR A 267 -2.10 6.18 -3.90
CA THR A 267 -0.92 6.61 -4.62
C THR A 267 0.29 6.65 -3.70
N CYS A 268 1.48 6.78 -4.27
CA CYS A 268 2.73 6.80 -3.50
C CYS A 268 3.41 8.16 -3.59
N PRO A 269 4.16 8.57 -2.54
CA PRO A 269 4.85 9.85 -2.50
C PRO A 269 5.74 10.12 -3.73
N GLN A 270 6.40 9.08 -4.27
CA GLN A 270 7.26 9.23 -5.44
C GLN A 270 6.49 9.67 -6.69
N TYR A 271 5.23 9.29 -6.86
CA TYR A 271 4.39 9.73 -8.00
C TYR A 271 3.91 11.17 -7.85
N LEU A 272 3.85 11.67 -6.62
CA LEU A 272 3.52 13.06 -6.33
C LEU A 272 4.73 14.00 -6.43
N GLU A 273 5.95 13.47 -6.23
CA GLU A 273 7.19 14.26 -6.23
C GLU A 273 7.92 14.21 -7.56
N PHE A 274 7.94 13.07 -8.26
CA PHE A 274 8.74 12.85 -9.46
C PHE A 274 7.87 12.54 -10.68
N THR A 275 8.38 12.91 -11.85
CA THR A 275 7.83 12.50 -13.15
C THR A 275 8.79 11.51 -13.83
N CYS A 276 8.37 10.95 -14.96
CA CYS A 276 9.19 10.04 -15.76
C CYS A 276 10.55 10.64 -16.20
N ASP A 277 10.73 11.95 -16.10
CA ASP A 277 11.98 12.62 -16.45
C ASP A 277 13.17 12.19 -15.57
N VAL A 278 12.93 11.68 -14.37
CA VAL A 278 13.99 11.12 -13.51
C VAL A 278 14.71 9.95 -14.18
N TYR A 279 14.04 9.19 -15.05
CA TYR A 279 14.64 8.05 -15.75
C TYR A 279 15.63 8.46 -16.86
N LYS A 280 15.64 9.73 -17.27
CA LYS A 280 16.61 10.29 -18.25
C LYS A 280 17.93 10.67 -17.60
N ARG A 281 17.97 10.74 -16.27
CA ARG A 281 19.16 11.11 -15.50
C ARG A 281 20.23 10.00 -15.57
N GLU A 282 21.47 10.35 -15.30
CA GLU A 282 22.60 9.40 -15.20
C GLU A 282 22.34 8.36 -14.10
N ASP A 283 21.75 8.79 -12.97
CA ASP A 283 21.36 7.97 -11.84
C ASP A 283 19.90 7.44 -11.93
N GLY A 284 19.25 7.56 -13.08
CA GLY A 284 17.83 7.21 -13.30
C GLY A 284 17.45 5.79 -12.88
N ARG A 285 18.40 4.86 -12.87
CA ARG A 285 18.19 3.48 -12.37
C ARG A 285 17.79 3.42 -10.89
N ASN A 286 18.15 4.41 -10.10
CA ASN A 286 17.83 4.47 -8.67
C ASN A 286 16.36 4.82 -8.40
N PHE A 287 15.64 5.27 -9.44
CA PHE A 287 14.22 5.64 -9.39
C PHE A 287 13.30 4.57 -9.98
N VAL A 288 13.85 3.46 -10.47
CA VAL A 288 13.03 2.39 -11.09
C VAL A 288 12.09 1.78 -10.06
N CYS A 289 10.80 1.84 -10.37
CA CYS A 289 9.73 1.16 -9.64
C CYS A 289 8.64 0.70 -10.63
N SER A 290 7.69 -0.12 -10.19
CA SER A 290 6.56 -0.61 -10.98
C SER A 290 5.26 -0.44 -10.20
N PRO A 291 4.28 0.28 -10.77
CA PRO A 291 4.34 1.05 -12.01
C PRO A 291 5.41 2.16 -12.00
N PRO A 292 5.92 2.58 -13.17
CA PRO A 292 6.88 3.68 -13.22
C PRO A 292 6.19 5.04 -13.03
N MET A 293 6.96 6.07 -12.57
CA MET A 293 6.50 7.45 -12.59
C MET A 293 6.03 7.82 -14.01
N LYS A 294 4.93 8.55 -14.09
CA LYS A 294 4.30 8.99 -15.34
C LYS A 294 4.65 10.44 -15.67
N GLY A 295 3.97 10.99 -16.67
CA GLY A 295 4.13 12.40 -17.08
C GLY A 295 3.52 13.39 -16.08
N GLN A 296 3.75 14.67 -16.32
CA GLN A 296 3.26 15.78 -15.47
C GLN A 296 1.72 15.76 -15.36
N GLU A 297 1.01 15.43 -16.43
CA GLU A 297 -0.46 15.39 -16.40
C GLU A 297 -1.02 14.39 -15.40
N SER A 298 -0.38 13.21 -15.29
CA SER A 298 -0.76 12.19 -14.32
C SER A 298 -0.43 12.63 -12.88
N GLN A 299 0.75 13.22 -12.66
CA GLN A 299 1.12 13.81 -11.37
C GLN A 299 0.12 14.88 -10.92
N ASP A 300 -0.24 15.81 -11.82
CA ASP A 300 -1.22 16.88 -11.52
C ASP A 300 -2.61 16.31 -11.22
N ALA A 301 -3.01 15.22 -11.86
CA ALA A 301 -4.27 14.54 -11.59
C ALA A 301 -4.28 13.89 -10.20
N LEU A 302 -3.19 13.21 -9.82
CA LEU A 302 -3.03 12.60 -8.50
C LEU A 302 -3.09 13.63 -7.37
N TRP A 303 -2.52 14.83 -7.57
CA TRP A 303 -2.59 15.93 -6.58
C TRP A 303 -4.00 16.53 -6.41
N LYS A 304 -4.88 16.36 -7.39
CA LYS A 304 -6.26 16.90 -7.33
C LYS A 304 -7.26 15.94 -6.72
N ALA A 305 -7.01 14.65 -6.79
CA ALA A 305 -7.90 13.61 -6.28
C ALA A 305 -7.79 13.49 -4.76
#